data_c24dbf384bdf3384c8a4712d17ed89b0
#
_entry.id   c24dbf384bdf3384c8a4712d17ed89b0
#
_cell.length_a   1.000
_cell.length_b   1.000
_cell.length_c   1.000
_cell.angle_alpha   90.00
_cell.angle_beta   90.00
_cell.angle_gamma   90.00
#
_symmetry.space_group_name_H-M   'P 1'
#
loop_
_entity.id
_entity.type
_entity.pdbx_description
1 polymer ?
#
loop_
_entity_poly.entity_id
_entity_poly.type
_entity_poly.pdbx_seq_one_letter_code
_entity_poly.pdbx_strand_id
1 'polypeptide(L)'
;MEKLIGLVPPGKIGEVPNPRRDEYFFGNNYGNRIYEKGGIPLGIVPSDCSVSEKVLEKFDGFLLLGGSQFWPYHMQVIHHAVTTGKPLLGICLGMQSICHYFRNLDYREANGLTGDLFESFQEMRSKTGSKLYRVEGHHMAHVRGGEDATKQAVILTPGSHIHRLTGQDVIYGGSFHRYAVSEVSPRLTVTGRSEDGTIDVVEYGEKILGVQFHPEIDRKLDGIFDMLFQEN
;
A
#
# COMPACT_ATOMS: atom_id res chain seq x y z
N MET A 1 -15.66 -6.28 19.21
CA MET A 1 -14.26 -6.63 19.59
C MET A 1 -13.33 -5.62 18.92
N GLU A 2 -12.24 -5.25 19.59
CA GLU A 2 -11.20 -4.43 18.97
C GLU A 2 -10.55 -5.22 17.83
N LYS A 3 -10.43 -4.61 16.64
CA LYS A 3 -9.83 -5.26 15.49
C LYS A 3 -8.30 -5.24 15.59
N LEU A 4 -7.68 -6.38 15.29
CA LEU A 4 -6.24 -6.53 15.24
C LEU A 4 -5.73 -6.24 13.82
N ILE A 5 -4.98 -5.15 13.64
CA ILE A 5 -4.47 -4.72 12.34
C ILE A 5 -2.97 -4.98 12.24
N GLY A 6 -2.61 -5.81 11.26
CA GLY A 6 -1.21 -6.14 10.96
C GLY A 6 -0.51 -5.01 10.21
N LEU A 7 0.51 -4.40 10.82
CA LEU A 7 1.39 -3.44 10.16
C LEU A 7 2.49 -4.19 9.41
N VAL A 8 2.55 -4.05 8.10
CA VAL A 8 3.50 -4.74 7.22
C VAL A 8 4.66 -3.79 6.90
N PRO A 9 5.89 -4.11 7.31
CA PRO A 9 7.02 -3.18 7.18
C PRO A 9 7.46 -3.02 5.72
N PRO A 10 8.07 -1.87 5.35
CA PRO A 10 8.46 -1.55 3.98
C PRO A 10 9.76 -2.23 3.50
N GLY A 11 10.20 -3.26 4.15
CA GLY A 11 11.47 -3.93 3.87
C GLY A 11 12.58 -3.55 4.87
N LYS A 12 13.70 -4.22 4.74
CA LYS A 12 14.86 -3.99 5.60
C LYS A 12 15.58 -2.70 5.23
N ILE A 13 16.07 -1.99 6.22
CA ILE A 13 16.97 -0.86 6.02
C ILE A 13 18.40 -1.42 6.03
N GLY A 14 19.08 -1.37 4.87
CA GLY A 14 20.50 -1.69 4.76
C GLY A 14 20.84 -2.49 3.49
N GLU A 15 21.63 -1.90 2.60
CA GLU A 15 22.16 -2.54 1.39
C GLU A 15 23.37 -3.44 1.66
N VAL A 16 23.89 -3.45 2.89
CA VAL A 16 25.07 -4.23 3.30
C VAL A 16 24.64 -5.19 4.38
N PRO A 17 25.06 -6.47 4.31
CA PRO A 17 24.82 -7.46 5.36
C PRO A 17 25.56 -7.04 6.65
N ASN A 18 25.02 -6.08 7.36
CA ASN A 18 25.44 -5.72 8.68
C ASN A 18 24.42 -6.29 9.65
N PRO A 19 24.73 -7.36 10.38
CA PRO A 19 23.79 -8.03 11.27
C PRO A 19 23.29 -7.12 12.40
N ARG A 20 23.91 -5.94 12.61
CA ARG A 20 23.47 -4.93 13.57
C ARG A 20 22.49 -3.91 12.96
N ARG A 21 22.24 -3.95 11.65
CA ARG A 21 21.33 -3.05 10.91
C ARG A 21 20.31 -3.81 10.07
N ASP A 22 20.07 -5.06 10.40
CA ASP A 22 19.00 -5.88 9.81
C ASP A 22 17.69 -5.60 10.55
N GLU A 23 17.10 -4.44 10.28
CA GLU A 23 15.99 -3.87 11.04
C GLU A 23 14.75 -3.71 10.17
N TYR A 24 13.58 -4.00 10.76
CA TYR A 24 12.29 -3.55 10.23
C TYR A 24 11.88 -2.27 10.93
N PHE A 25 11.40 -1.31 10.15
CA PHE A 25 10.97 -0.02 10.65
C PHE A 25 9.45 0.12 10.59
N PHE A 26 8.85 0.59 11.70
CA PHE A 26 7.42 0.88 11.81
C PHE A 26 7.26 2.35 12.25
N GLY A 27 6.77 3.19 11.34
CA GLY A 27 6.51 4.60 11.69
C GLY A 27 5.33 4.72 12.66
N ASN A 28 5.51 5.49 13.74
CA ASN A 28 4.48 5.67 14.77
C ASN A 28 3.15 6.21 14.23
N ASN A 29 3.19 7.05 13.20
CA ASN A 29 1.98 7.64 12.62
C ASN A 29 0.97 6.58 12.14
N TYR A 30 1.45 5.50 11.54
CA TYR A 30 0.58 4.41 11.08
C TYR A 30 -0.13 3.72 12.26
N GLY A 31 0.62 3.35 13.29
CA GLY A 31 0.06 2.73 14.49
C GLY A 31 -0.91 3.65 15.23
N ASN A 32 -0.58 4.94 15.32
CA ASN A 32 -1.44 5.93 15.97
C ASN A 32 -2.81 6.04 15.28
N ARG A 33 -2.88 6.01 13.94
CA ARG A 33 -4.17 6.07 13.22
C ARG A 33 -5.04 4.86 13.52
N ILE A 34 -4.44 3.66 13.57
CA ILE A 34 -5.16 2.44 13.93
C ILE A 34 -5.68 2.52 15.37
N TYR A 35 -4.82 2.94 16.31
CA TYR A 35 -5.19 3.07 17.71
C TYR A 35 -6.29 4.10 17.92
N GLU A 36 -6.22 5.26 17.29
CA GLU A 36 -7.23 6.33 17.36
C GLU A 36 -8.60 5.89 16.82
N LYS A 37 -8.64 4.91 15.91
CA LYS A 37 -9.86 4.27 15.40
C LYS A 37 -10.37 3.11 16.28
N GLY A 38 -9.73 2.86 17.42
CA GLY A 38 -10.12 1.79 18.35
C GLY A 38 -9.63 0.40 17.94
N GLY A 39 -8.60 0.32 17.10
CA GLY A 39 -7.96 -0.94 16.75
C GLY A 39 -6.66 -1.17 17.51
N ILE A 40 -6.14 -2.39 17.41
CA ILE A 40 -4.86 -2.80 17.99
C ILE A 40 -3.85 -2.93 16.85
N PRO A 41 -2.87 -2.00 16.70
CA PRO A 41 -1.81 -2.13 15.71
C PRO A 41 -0.74 -3.11 16.19
N LEU A 42 -0.41 -4.12 15.40
CA LEU A 42 0.71 -5.02 15.66
C LEU A 42 1.64 -5.13 14.46
N GLY A 43 2.94 -4.92 14.69
CA GLY A 43 3.96 -5.10 13.66
C GLY A 43 4.12 -6.58 13.27
N ILE A 44 4.08 -6.87 11.99
CA ILE A 44 4.43 -8.18 11.44
C ILE A 44 5.93 -8.20 11.19
N VAL A 45 6.62 -9.15 11.82
CA VAL A 45 8.07 -9.35 11.63
C VAL A 45 8.28 -10.55 10.71
N PRO A 46 8.62 -10.35 9.42
CA PRO A 46 8.92 -11.46 8.52
C PRO A 46 10.21 -12.20 8.92
N SER A 47 10.21 -13.52 8.77
CA SER A 47 11.39 -14.37 8.92
C SER A 47 11.77 -14.93 7.56
N ASP A 48 13.03 -14.81 7.14
CA ASP A 48 13.50 -15.21 5.81
C ASP A 48 12.62 -14.68 4.66
N CYS A 49 12.25 -13.40 4.76
CA CYS A 49 11.36 -12.72 3.81
C CYS A 49 9.96 -13.34 3.66
N SER A 50 9.52 -14.11 4.64
CA SER A 50 8.22 -14.81 4.65
C SER A 50 7.44 -14.57 5.95
N VAL A 51 6.13 -14.72 5.86
CA VAL A 51 5.20 -14.68 7.01
C VAL A 51 4.35 -15.94 6.97
N SER A 52 4.27 -16.63 8.11
CA SER A 52 3.43 -17.83 8.22
C SER A 52 1.95 -17.49 8.06
N GLU A 53 1.22 -18.33 7.31
CA GLU A 53 -0.23 -18.21 7.13
C GLU A 53 -0.97 -18.17 8.49
N LYS A 54 -0.54 -19.00 9.45
CA LYS A 54 -1.09 -19.00 10.82
C LYS A 54 -0.95 -17.66 11.55
N VAL A 55 0.05 -16.86 11.19
CA VAL A 55 0.22 -15.49 11.71
C VAL A 55 -0.77 -14.57 11.03
N LEU A 56 -0.90 -14.66 9.70
CA LEU A 56 -1.82 -13.82 8.91
C LEU A 56 -3.29 -14.06 9.31
N GLU A 57 -3.66 -15.30 9.64
CA GLU A 57 -5.00 -15.66 10.12
C GLU A 57 -5.44 -14.89 11.38
N LYS A 58 -4.47 -14.44 12.21
CA LYS A 58 -4.75 -13.74 13.48
C LYS A 58 -5.23 -12.30 13.30
N PHE A 59 -4.95 -11.69 12.17
CA PHE A 59 -5.28 -10.29 11.92
C PHE A 59 -6.66 -10.14 11.27
N ASP A 60 -7.37 -9.08 11.63
CA ASP A 60 -8.66 -8.71 11.05
C ASP A 60 -8.49 -7.87 9.77
N GLY A 61 -7.31 -7.30 9.57
CA GLY A 61 -6.95 -6.50 8.40
C GLY A 61 -5.47 -6.16 8.38
N PHE A 62 -5.00 -5.53 7.29
CA PHE A 62 -3.59 -5.25 7.06
C PHE A 62 -3.36 -3.82 6.58
N LEU A 63 -2.24 -3.23 7.02
CA LEU A 63 -1.72 -1.95 6.56
C LEU A 63 -0.31 -2.14 6.01
N LEU A 64 -0.15 -2.02 4.69
CA LEU A 64 1.16 -2.01 4.03
C LEU A 64 1.75 -0.61 4.11
N LEU A 65 2.90 -0.49 4.74
CA LEU A 65 3.54 0.80 5.01
C LEU A 65 4.27 1.36 3.79
N GLY A 66 4.47 2.68 3.79
CA GLY A 66 5.33 3.37 2.83
C GLY A 66 6.80 3.00 2.97
N GLY A 67 7.56 3.02 1.85
CA GLY A 67 8.98 2.68 1.85
C GLY A 67 9.58 2.56 0.47
N SER A 68 10.67 1.79 0.32
CA SER A 68 11.46 1.74 -0.92
C SER A 68 11.65 0.34 -1.52
N GLN A 69 11.38 -0.72 -0.79
CA GLN A 69 11.68 -2.08 -1.23
C GLN A 69 10.49 -3.02 -1.12
N PHE A 70 10.20 -3.72 -2.22
CA PHE A 70 9.18 -4.76 -2.31
C PHE A 70 9.80 -6.14 -2.07
N TRP A 71 9.22 -6.90 -1.13
CA TRP A 71 9.70 -8.20 -0.68
C TRP A 71 8.64 -9.31 -0.83
N PRO A 72 9.03 -10.60 -0.80
CA PRO A 72 8.09 -11.73 -0.92
C PRO A 72 6.91 -11.67 0.04
N TYR A 73 7.13 -11.29 1.29
CA TYR A 73 6.08 -11.22 2.30
C TYR A 73 4.98 -10.17 1.98
N HIS A 74 5.29 -9.10 1.23
CA HIS A 74 4.22 -8.19 0.77
C HIS A 74 3.26 -8.94 -0.15
N MET A 75 3.78 -9.78 -1.05
CA MET A 75 2.97 -10.60 -1.94
C MET A 75 2.11 -11.59 -1.18
N GLN A 76 2.67 -12.23 -0.15
CA GLN A 76 1.96 -13.18 0.71
C GLN A 76 0.81 -12.50 1.47
N VAL A 77 1.07 -11.34 2.10
CA VAL A 77 0.03 -10.59 2.83
C VAL A 77 -1.09 -10.12 1.91
N ILE A 78 -0.76 -9.58 0.73
CA ILE A 78 -1.76 -9.15 -0.25
C ILE A 78 -2.58 -10.35 -0.72
N HIS A 79 -1.92 -11.48 -1.03
CA HIS A 79 -2.60 -12.70 -1.43
C HIS A 79 -3.57 -13.20 -0.35
N HIS A 80 -3.12 -13.26 0.90
CA HIS A 80 -3.95 -13.62 2.03
C HIS A 80 -5.17 -12.70 2.15
N ALA A 81 -4.97 -11.37 2.13
CA ALA A 81 -6.06 -10.41 2.23
C ALA A 81 -7.08 -10.57 1.09
N VAL A 82 -6.62 -10.70 -0.16
CA VAL A 82 -7.48 -10.87 -1.33
C VAL A 82 -8.27 -12.18 -1.28
N THR A 83 -7.62 -13.29 -0.91
CA THR A 83 -8.27 -14.62 -0.90
C THR A 83 -9.21 -14.86 0.28
N THR A 84 -8.96 -14.19 1.41
CA THR A 84 -9.80 -14.29 2.62
C THR A 84 -10.82 -13.16 2.75
N GLY A 85 -10.78 -12.14 1.86
CA GLY A 85 -11.67 -10.98 1.92
C GLY A 85 -11.37 -10.03 3.09
N LYS A 86 -10.19 -10.12 3.70
CA LYS A 86 -9.78 -9.19 4.77
C LYS A 86 -9.43 -7.83 4.20
N PRO A 87 -9.78 -6.73 4.90
CA PRO A 87 -9.43 -5.38 4.45
C PRO A 87 -7.92 -5.16 4.45
N LEU A 88 -7.43 -4.48 3.40
CA LEU A 88 -6.04 -4.14 3.23
C LEU A 88 -5.89 -2.72 2.66
N LEU A 89 -5.21 -1.86 3.41
CA LEU A 89 -4.80 -0.53 2.98
C LEU A 89 -3.31 -0.53 2.63
N GLY A 90 -2.95 -0.10 1.42
CA GLY A 90 -1.56 0.08 1.00
C GLY A 90 -1.21 1.55 0.82
N ILE A 91 -0.16 2.03 1.49
CA ILE A 91 0.29 3.43 1.45
C ILE A 91 1.63 3.51 0.71
N CYS A 92 1.75 4.37 -0.29
CA CYS A 92 2.96 4.63 -1.07
C CYS A 92 3.52 3.32 -1.68
N LEU A 93 4.59 2.75 -1.13
CA LEU A 93 5.10 1.43 -1.51
C LEU A 93 4.01 0.35 -1.41
N GLY A 94 3.12 0.45 -0.40
CA GLY A 94 2.02 -0.48 -0.23
C GLY A 94 1.05 -0.48 -1.41
N MET A 95 0.69 0.68 -1.95
CA MET A 95 -0.09 0.80 -3.19
C MET A 95 0.65 0.18 -4.38
N GLN A 96 1.93 0.50 -4.54
CA GLN A 96 2.75 -0.07 -5.62
C GLN A 96 2.84 -1.60 -5.51
N SER A 97 2.89 -2.13 -4.28
CA SER A 97 2.88 -3.56 -4.00
C SER A 97 1.57 -4.23 -4.42
N ILE A 98 0.42 -3.58 -4.15
CA ILE A 98 -0.90 -4.01 -4.63
C ILE A 98 -0.92 -4.06 -6.16
N CYS A 99 -0.45 -3.02 -6.83
CA CYS A 99 -0.39 -2.98 -8.29
C CYS A 99 0.50 -4.11 -8.85
N HIS A 100 1.66 -4.37 -8.23
CA HIS A 100 2.54 -5.46 -8.61
C HIS A 100 1.89 -6.83 -8.43
N TYR A 101 1.18 -7.05 -7.33
CA TYR A 101 0.47 -8.29 -7.07
C TYR A 101 -0.57 -8.59 -8.15
N PHE A 102 -1.46 -7.65 -8.46
CA PHE A 102 -2.51 -7.88 -9.45
C PHE A 102 -1.97 -8.04 -10.87
N ARG A 103 -0.94 -7.27 -11.26
CA ARG A 103 -0.25 -7.49 -12.54
C ARG A 103 0.41 -8.87 -12.62
N ASN A 104 0.95 -9.36 -11.51
CA ASN A 104 1.49 -10.71 -11.45
C ASN A 104 0.40 -11.78 -11.63
N LEU A 105 -0.80 -11.57 -11.07
CA LEU A 105 -1.92 -12.47 -11.31
C LEU A 105 -2.31 -12.54 -12.79
N ASP A 106 -2.39 -11.38 -13.48
CA ASP A 106 -2.66 -11.34 -14.92
C ASP A 106 -1.59 -12.06 -15.73
N TYR A 107 -0.31 -11.84 -15.38
CA TYR A 107 0.82 -12.50 -16.02
C TYR A 107 0.77 -14.02 -15.83
N ARG A 108 0.48 -14.48 -14.62
CA ARG A 108 0.34 -15.90 -14.28
C ARG A 108 -0.79 -16.56 -15.08
N GLU A 109 -1.94 -15.92 -15.14
CA GLU A 109 -3.09 -16.40 -15.89
C GLU A 109 -2.77 -16.51 -17.39
N ALA A 110 -2.18 -15.46 -17.97
CA ALA A 110 -1.81 -15.44 -19.38
C ALA A 110 -0.75 -16.48 -19.78
N ASN A 111 0.08 -16.93 -18.81
CA ASN A 111 1.17 -17.90 -19.05
C ASN A 111 0.92 -19.27 -18.40
N GLY A 112 -0.27 -19.52 -17.79
CA GLY A 112 -0.60 -20.79 -17.16
C GLY A 112 0.29 -21.17 -15.95
N LEU A 113 0.82 -20.17 -15.22
CA LEU A 113 1.77 -20.39 -14.12
C LEU A 113 1.03 -20.72 -12.80
N THR A 114 1.48 -21.79 -12.13
CA THR A 114 0.91 -22.27 -10.85
C THR A 114 1.90 -22.28 -9.69
N GLY A 115 3.18 -21.98 -9.93
CA GLY A 115 4.24 -21.99 -8.91
C GLY A 115 4.19 -20.81 -7.92
N ASP A 116 5.33 -20.52 -7.29
CA ASP A 116 5.46 -19.45 -6.31
C ASP A 116 5.08 -18.06 -6.87
N LEU A 117 4.42 -17.25 -6.04
CA LEU A 117 3.95 -15.91 -6.44
C LEU A 117 5.09 -14.93 -6.66
N PHE A 118 6.15 -15.02 -5.87
CA PHE A 118 7.27 -14.09 -5.98
C PHE A 118 8.22 -14.46 -7.11
N GLU A 119 8.43 -15.74 -7.37
CA GLU A 119 9.20 -16.22 -8.55
C GLU A 119 8.54 -15.76 -9.85
N SER A 120 7.21 -15.94 -9.98
CA SER A 120 6.48 -15.46 -11.15
C SER A 120 6.50 -13.93 -11.28
N PHE A 121 6.49 -13.19 -10.16
CA PHE A 121 6.65 -11.74 -10.17
C PHE A 121 8.03 -11.32 -10.67
N GLN A 122 9.09 -11.99 -10.24
CA GLN A 122 10.45 -11.73 -10.72
C GLN A 122 10.56 -11.98 -12.23
N GLU A 123 10.00 -13.10 -12.70
CA GLU A 123 9.92 -13.43 -14.13
C GLU A 123 9.15 -12.36 -14.92
N MET A 124 7.94 -11.99 -14.47
CA MET A 124 7.14 -10.93 -15.06
C MET A 124 7.93 -9.62 -15.14
N ARG A 125 8.54 -9.21 -14.01
CA ARG A 125 9.31 -7.96 -13.93
C ARG A 125 10.49 -7.96 -14.89
N SER A 126 11.19 -9.08 -15.03
CA SER A 126 12.30 -9.25 -15.99
C SER A 126 11.83 -9.08 -17.44
N LYS A 127 10.66 -9.61 -17.80
CA LYS A 127 10.13 -9.60 -19.17
C LYS A 127 9.39 -8.31 -19.52
N THR A 128 8.66 -7.69 -18.57
CA THR A 128 7.75 -6.58 -18.84
C THR A 128 8.17 -5.24 -18.20
N GLY A 129 9.23 -5.24 -17.42
CA GLY A 129 9.68 -4.09 -16.63
C GLY A 129 8.86 -3.86 -15.35
N SER A 130 9.31 -2.95 -14.50
CA SER A 130 8.67 -2.65 -13.21
C SER A 130 7.33 -1.93 -13.36
N LYS A 131 7.09 -1.24 -14.49
CA LYS A 131 5.97 -0.31 -14.69
C LYS A 131 5.88 0.79 -13.62
N LEU A 132 7.02 1.09 -13.01
CA LEU A 132 7.22 2.29 -12.21
C LEU A 132 8.02 3.28 -13.05
N TYR A 133 7.60 4.53 -13.04
CA TYR A 133 8.33 5.62 -13.67
C TYR A 133 8.65 6.68 -12.63
N ARG A 134 9.73 7.43 -12.87
CA ARG A 134 10.12 8.54 -12.01
C ARG A 134 9.19 9.72 -12.27
N VAL A 135 8.59 10.25 -11.20
CA VAL A 135 7.79 11.47 -11.22
C VAL A 135 8.57 12.63 -10.64
N GLU A 136 8.39 13.82 -11.20
CA GLU A 136 8.96 15.05 -10.67
C GLU A 136 7.88 15.84 -9.91
N GLY A 137 8.29 16.59 -8.89
CA GLY A 137 7.36 17.38 -8.08
C GLY A 137 6.60 16.61 -7.00
N HIS A 138 6.71 15.28 -6.96
CA HIS A 138 6.02 14.42 -5.99
C HIS A 138 6.86 14.06 -4.75
N HIS A 139 8.12 14.40 -4.73
CA HIS A 139 8.98 14.19 -3.56
C HIS A 139 9.20 15.50 -2.81
N MET A 140 8.22 15.88 -2.02
CA MET A 140 8.17 17.18 -1.36
C MET A 140 8.84 17.21 0.03
N ALA A 141 9.57 16.16 0.41
CA ALA A 141 10.26 16.07 1.71
C ALA A 141 11.24 17.23 2.02
N HIS A 142 11.67 17.96 0.99
CA HIS A 142 12.62 19.07 1.11
C HIS A 142 11.98 20.45 0.89
N VAL A 143 10.67 20.51 0.67
CA VAL A 143 9.96 21.78 0.49
C VAL A 143 9.85 22.47 1.84
N ARG A 144 10.43 23.68 1.95
CA ARG A 144 10.27 24.54 3.12
C ARG A 144 8.95 25.30 3.00
N GLY A 145 8.05 25.17 3.95
CA GLY A 145 6.76 25.90 3.90
C GLY A 145 5.66 25.30 4.79
N GLY A 146 6.03 24.36 5.69
CA GLY A 146 5.06 23.69 6.57
C GLY A 146 4.32 22.53 5.91
N GLU A 147 3.36 21.94 6.61
CA GLU A 147 2.64 20.73 6.18
C GLU A 147 1.93 20.91 4.83
N ASP A 148 1.33 22.07 4.58
CA ASP A 148 0.56 22.31 3.36
C ASP A 148 1.44 22.40 2.10
N ALA A 149 2.72 22.77 2.24
CA ALA A 149 3.66 22.84 1.12
C ALA A 149 4.08 21.46 0.59
N THR A 150 3.78 20.39 1.33
CA THR A 150 4.10 18.99 0.93
C THR A 150 2.90 18.25 0.37
N LYS A 151 1.76 18.92 0.20
CA LYS A 151 0.50 18.31 -0.23
C LYS A 151 0.27 18.49 -1.72
N GLN A 152 -0.29 17.46 -2.33
CA GLN A 152 -0.70 17.45 -3.71
C GLN A 152 -2.20 17.18 -3.82
N ALA A 153 -2.86 17.88 -4.74
CA ALA A 153 -4.27 17.66 -5.03
C ALA A 153 -4.45 16.31 -5.75
N VAL A 154 -5.37 15.51 -5.25
CA VAL A 154 -5.79 14.25 -5.85
C VAL A 154 -7.28 14.33 -6.14
N ILE A 155 -7.64 14.25 -7.41
CA ILE A 155 -9.02 14.28 -7.89
C ILE A 155 -9.58 12.86 -7.79
N LEU A 156 -10.67 12.70 -7.05
CA LEU A 156 -11.30 11.41 -6.81
C LEU A 156 -12.48 11.16 -7.75
N THR A 157 -12.67 9.90 -8.12
CA THR A 157 -13.83 9.47 -8.88
C THR A 157 -15.07 9.51 -7.98
N PRO A 158 -16.13 10.28 -8.33
CA PRO A 158 -17.36 10.34 -7.55
C PRO A 158 -17.97 8.94 -7.35
N GLY A 159 -18.40 8.63 -6.13
CA GLY A 159 -19.00 7.36 -5.77
C GLY A 159 -18.02 6.20 -5.58
N SER A 160 -16.71 6.40 -5.79
CA SER A 160 -15.68 5.40 -5.44
C SER A 160 -15.62 5.14 -3.93
N HIS A 161 -14.95 4.06 -3.53
CA HIS A 161 -14.83 3.74 -2.10
C HIS A 161 -14.09 4.87 -1.35
N ILE A 162 -12.94 5.32 -1.87
CA ILE A 162 -12.20 6.42 -1.25
C ILE A 162 -13.01 7.73 -1.20
N HIS A 163 -13.80 8.02 -2.24
CA HIS A 163 -14.67 9.19 -2.24
C HIS A 163 -15.70 9.12 -1.11
N ARG A 164 -16.31 7.95 -0.87
CA ARG A 164 -17.23 7.74 0.27
C ARG A 164 -16.55 7.87 1.63
N LEU A 165 -15.30 7.37 1.75
CA LEU A 165 -14.51 7.44 2.99
C LEU A 165 -14.10 8.88 3.35
N THR A 166 -13.82 9.71 2.35
CA THR A 166 -13.36 11.10 2.57
C THR A 166 -14.47 12.13 2.50
N GLY A 167 -15.55 11.83 1.77
CA GLY A 167 -16.64 12.78 1.51
C GLY A 167 -16.23 13.97 0.65
N GLN A 168 -15.14 13.87 -0.14
CA GLN A 168 -14.54 14.97 -0.89
C GLN A 168 -14.27 14.55 -2.33
N ASP A 169 -14.52 15.46 -3.30
CA ASP A 169 -14.16 15.26 -4.71
C ASP A 169 -12.65 15.45 -4.96
N VAL A 170 -12.03 16.31 -4.17
CA VAL A 170 -10.59 16.59 -4.20
C VAL A 170 -10.03 16.53 -2.79
N ILE A 171 -9.00 15.74 -2.61
CA ILE A 171 -8.23 15.67 -1.36
C ILE A 171 -6.81 16.19 -1.56
N TYR A 172 -6.16 16.56 -0.46
CA TYR A 172 -4.77 17.01 -0.48
C TYR A 172 -3.92 16.05 0.32
N GLY A 173 -3.18 15.17 -0.36
CA GLY A 173 -2.33 14.15 0.24
C GLY A 173 -0.87 14.57 0.34
N GLY A 174 -0.21 14.21 1.45
CA GLY A 174 1.24 14.39 1.59
C GLY A 174 2.01 13.57 0.54
N SER A 175 2.82 14.23 -0.30
CA SER A 175 3.50 13.60 -1.43
C SER A 175 5.00 13.45 -1.14
N PHE A 176 5.44 12.20 -0.92
CA PHE A 176 6.84 11.86 -0.57
C PHE A 176 7.41 10.73 -1.45
N HIS A 177 6.90 10.56 -2.65
CA HIS A 177 7.32 9.49 -3.54
C HIS A 177 8.09 10.01 -4.76
N ARG A 178 9.05 9.22 -5.23
CA ARG A 178 9.85 9.48 -6.44
C ARG A 178 9.41 8.67 -7.64
N TYR A 179 8.62 7.64 -7.39
CA TYR A 179 8.12 6.73 -8.41
C TYR A 179 6.62 6.59 -8.29
N ALA A 180 5.96 6.47 -9.42
CA ALA A 180 4.55 6.18 -9.54
C ALA A 180 4.31 5.02 -10.51
N VAL A 181 3.14 4.41 -10.43
CA VAL A 181 2.73 3.32 -11.30
C VAL A 181 2.27 3.89 -12.64
N SER A 182 2.82 3.39 -13.75
CA SER A 182 2.42 3.79 -15.12
C SER A 182 1.27 2.96 -15.68
N GLU A 183 1.09 1.74 -15.16
CA GLU A 183 0.11 0.78 -15.65
C GLU A 183 -0.39 -0.09 -14.50
N VAL A 184 -1.69 -0.25 -14.40
CA VAL A 184 -2.34 -1.13 -13.42
C VAL A 184 -2.99 -2.34 -14.11
N SER A 185 -3.17 -3.42 -13.36
CA SER A 185 -3.98 -4.56 -13.78
C SER A 185 -5.41 -4.13 -14.11
N PRO A 186 -6.08 -4.71 -15.12
CA PRO A 186 -7.50 -4.47 -15.40
C PRO A 186 -8.42 -4.92 -14.25
N ARG A 187 -7.91 -5.68 -13.28
CA ARG A 187 -8.62 -6.07 -12.05
C ARG A 187 -8.77 -4.92 -11.06
N LEU A 188 -7.93 -3.90 -11.16
CA LEU A 188 -7.94 -2.72 -10.29
C LEU A 188 -8.70 -1.57 -10.95
N THR A 189 -9.46 -0.84 -10.17
CA THR A 189 -10.07 0.41 -10.58
C THR A 189 -9.20 1.58 -10.12
N VAL A 190 -8.80 2.45 -11.03
CA VAL A 190 -8.14 3.73 -10.69
C VAL A 190 -9.21 4.73 -10.31
N THR A 191 -9.20 5.18 -9.06
CA THR A 191 -10.25 6.04 -8.49
C THR A 191 -9.74 7.39 -7.99
N GLY A 192 -8.44 7.66 -8.13
CA GLY A 192 -7.85 8.97 -7.84
C GLY A 192 -6.62 9.24 -8.67
N ARG A 193 -6.50 10.50 -9.14
CA ARG A 193 -5.34 10.98 -9.89
C ARG A 193 -4.96 12.40 -9.47
N SER A 194 -3.67 12.69 -9.49
CA SER A 194 -3.17 14.06 -9.44
C SER A 194 -3.45 14.81 -10.77
N GLU A 195 -3.33 16.13 -10.75
CA GLU A 195 -3.57 16.98 -11.93
C GLU A 195 -2.66 16.64 -13.12
N ASP A 196 -1.46 16.15 -12.88
CA ASP A 196 -0.52 15.69 -13.93
C ASP A 196 -0.84 14.30 -14.50
N GLY A 197 -1.93 13.67 -14.02
CA GLY A 197 -2.39 12.35 -14.45
C GLY A 197 -1.77 11.19 -13.68
N THR A 198 -0.88 11.44 -12.72
CA THR A 198 -0.31 10.39 -11.85
C THR A 198 -1.42 9.59 -11.17
N ILE A 199 -1.28 8.27 -11.15
CA ILE A 199 -2.21 7.38 -10.45
C ILE A 199 -1.92 7.43 -8.96
N ASP A 200 -2.87 7.94 -8.18
CA ASP A 200 -2.74 8.11 -6.74
C ASP A 200 -3.64 7.20 -5.91
N VAL A 201 -4.69 6.64 -6.52
CA VAL A 201 -5.60 5.72 -5.83
C VAL A 201 -6.00 4.56 -6.73
N VAL A 202 -5.93 3.35 -6.18
CA VAL A 202 -6.42 2.12 -6.79
C VAL A 202 -7.29 1.34 -5.82
N GLU A 203 -8.34 0.70 -6.32
CA GLU A 203 -9.29 -0.09 -5.55
C GLU A 203 -9.49 -1.48 -6.18
N TYR A 204 -9.67 -2.51 -5.32
CA TYR A 204 -10.21 -3.81 -5.70
C TYR A 204 -11.38 -4.15 -4.77
N GLY A 205 -12.59 -3.92 -5.28
CA GLY A 205 -13.80 -3.93 -4.47
C GLY A 205 -13.74 -2.88 -3.34
N GLU A 206 -14.32 -3.19 -2.21
CA GLU A 206 -14.32 -2.32 -1.02
C GLU A 206 -13.30 -2.74 0.05
N LYS A 207 -12.58 -3.84 -0.19
CA LYS A 207 -11.67 -4.43 0.81
C LYS A 207 -10.20 -4.11 0.56
N ILE A 208 -9.81 -3.78 -0.67
CA ILE A 208 -8.41 -3.47 -0.99
C ILE A 208 -8.33 -2.04 -1.52
N LEU A 209 -7.61 -1.19 -0.84
CA LEU A 209 -7.37 0.21 -1.20
C LEU A 209 -5.88 0.50 -1.21
N GLY A 210 -5.38 1.08 -2.28
CA GLY A 210 -4.02 1.59 -2.38
C GLY A 210 -4.02 3.09 -2.60
N VAL A 211 -3.22 3.84 -1.83
CA VAL A 211 -3.02 5.28 -1.98
C VAL A 211 -1.53 5.60 -2.10
N GLN A 212 -1.15 6.46 -3.07
CA GLN A 212 0.25 6.81 -3.31
C GLN A 212 0.76 7.87 -2.34
N PHE A 213 -0.10 8.73 -1.87
CA PHE A 213 0.16 9.75 -0.86
C PHE A 213 0.16 9.16 0.56
N HIS A 214 0.49 9.99 1.56
CA HIS A 214 0.66 9.60 2.96
C HIS A 214 -0.48 10.15 3.85
N PRO A 215 -1.62 9.43 3.98
CA PRO A 215 -2.73 9.88 4.82
C PRO A 215 -2.42 9.83 6.32
N GLU A 216 -1.44 9.02 6.74
CA GLU A 216 -1.07 8.86 8.15
C GLU A 216 -0.51 10.13 8.78
N ILE A 217 -0.05 11.08 7.97
CA ILE A 217 0.52 12.35 8.45
C ILE A 217 -0.50 13.47 8.52
N ASP A 218 -1.72 13.32 7.98
CA ASP A 218 -2.75 14.34 7.95
C ASP A 218 -4.08 13.83 8.53
N ARG A 219 -4.51 14.41 9.67
CA ARG A 219 -5.78 14.06 10.32
C ARG A 219 -7.02 14.32 9.47
N LYS A 220 -6.95 15.21 8.48
CA LYS A 220 -8.07 15.45 7.55
C LYS A 220 -8.38 14.24 6.67
N LEU A 221 -7.44 13.28 6.58
CA LEU A 221 -7.56 12.05 5.82
C LEU A 221 -7.81 10.80 6.68
N ASP A 222 -8.09 10.98 7.98
CA ASP A 222 -8.33 9.88 8.92
C ASP A 222 -9.47 8.94 8.47
N GLY A 223 -10.46 9.46 7.73
CA GLY A 223 -11.55 8.65 7.18
C GLY A 223 -11.09 7.49 6.29
N ILE A 224 -9.90 7.60 5.67
CA ILE A 224 -9.35 6.53 4.82
C ILE A 224 -9.09 5.25 5.63
N PHE A 225 -8.70 5.39 6.91
CA PHE A 225 -8.42 4.24 7.77
C PHE A 225 -9.70 3.48 8.20
N ASP A 226 -10.90 4.09 8.05
CA ASP A 226 -12.17 3.43 8.39
C ASP A 226 -12.41 2.18 7.55
N MET A 227 -11.80 2.09 6.36
CA MET A 227 -11.87 0.88 5.54
C MET A 227 -11.37 -0.39 6.25
N LEU A 228 -10.41 -0.26 7.17
CA LEU A 228 -9.86 -1.37 7.94
C LEU A 228 -10.83 -1.88 9.02
N PHE A 229 -11.87 -1.08 9.33
CA PHE A 229 -12.83 -1.34 10.40
C PHE A 229 -14.24 -1.69 9.89
N GLN A 230 -14.45 -1.71 8.58
CA GLN A 230 -15.74 -2.13 8.00
C GLN A 230 -16.03 -3.60 8.33
N GLU A 231 -17.29 -3.90 8.67
CA GLU A 231 -17.75 -5.26 8.91
C GLU A 231 -17.73 -6.09 7.61
N ASN A 232 -17.53 -7.39 7.76
CA ASN A 232 -17.57 -8.34 6.65
C ASN A 232 -19.00 -8.63 6.23
#